data_420a2cd5aa90cf7202246a9ab2b9e0d3
#
_entry.id   420a2cd5aa90cf7202246a9ab2b9e0d3
#
_cell.length_a   1.000
_cell.length_b   1.000
_cell.length_c   1.000
_cell.angle_alpha   90.00
_cell.angle_beta   90.00
_cell.angle_gamma   90.00
#
_symmetry.space_group_name_H-M   'P 1'
#
loop_
_entity.id
_entity.type
_entity.pdbx_description
1 polymer ?
#
loop_
_entity_poly.entity_id
_entity_poly.type
_entity_poly.pdbx_seq_one_letter_code
_entity_poly.pdbx_strand_id
1 'polypeptide(L)'
;GQDIEVFKYTALKKAWEDAILNSEREHVTPYIRKNSDFNGGNLFTSLNYDCQSNFSKIRMTVDEIRDFELITLLINDLGTEKSWLEYTNYIIQEDLVKINNKIIRNEGFIKSLKNDVNG
;
A
#
# COMPACT_ATOMS: atom_id res chain seq x y z
N GLY A 1 -4.07 -2.66 1.64
CA GLY A 1 -2.92 -3.00 2.31
C GLY A 1 -2.28 -4.35 2.07
N GLN A 2 -2.31 -4.92 0.87
CA GLN A 2 -1.51 -6.14 0.55
C GLN A 2 -0.76 -5.95 -0.76
N ASP A 3 -0.33 -4.71 -1.00
CA ASP A 3 0.49 -4.38 -2.15
C ASP A 3 1.91 -4.94 -1.92
N ILE A 4 2.45 -5.58 -2.94
CA ILE A 4 3.81 -6.14 -2.92
C ILE A 4 4.59 -5.47 -4.04
N GLU A 5 5.76 -4.96 -3.71
CA GLU A 5 6.70 -4.42 -4.68
C GLU A 5 7.98 -5.24 -4.68
N VAL A 6 8.42 -5.64 -5.86
CA VAL A 6 9.67 -6.39 -6.06
C VAL A 6 10.58 -5.56 -6.96
N PHE A 7 11.79 -5.30 -6.52
CA PHE A 7 12.76 -4.49 -7.26
C PHE A 7 14.18 -5.03 -7.11
N LYS A 8 15.02 -4.72 -8.09
CA LYS A 8 16.44 -5.03 -8.03
C LYS A 8 17.10 -4.18 -6.94
N TYR A 9 18.08 -4.74 -6.26
CA TYR A 9 18.92 -4.00 -5.29
C TYR A 9 19.52 -2.72 -5.89
N THR A 10 19.93 -2.78 -7.16
CA THR A 10 20.47 -1.62 -7.87
C THR A 10 19.47 -0.47 -8.02
N ALA A 11 18.17 -0.77 -8.16
CA ALA A 11 17.13 0.24 -8.20
C ALA A 11 16.93 0.90 -6.83
N LEU A 12 16.93 0.10 -5.76
CA LEU A 12 16.85 0.63 -4.40
C LEU A 12 18.08 1.49 -4.06
N LYS A 13 19.30 1.02 -4.41
CA LYS A 13 20.53 1.77 -4.20
C LYS A 13 20.48 3.13 -4.91
N LYS A 14 20.08 3.13 -6.19
CA LYS A 14 19.94 4.38 -6.95
C LYS A 14 18.90 5.32 -6.34
N ALA A 15 17.75 4.80 -5.90
CA ALA A 15 16.76 5.61 -5.21
C ALA A 15 17.31 6.21 -3.90
N TRP A 16 18.07 5.43 -3.13
CA TRP A 16 18.75 5.92 -1.93
C TRP A 16 19.73 7.06 -2.21
N GLU A 17 20.52 6.94 -3.30
CA GLU A 17 21.53 7.93 -3.69
C GLU A 17 20.89 9.21 -4.24
N ASP A 18 19.82 9.11 -5.01
CA ASP A 18 19.26 10.20 -5.81
C ASP A 18 18.03 10.87 -5.18
N ALA A 19 17.30 10.20 -4.29
CA ALA A 19 16.09 10.75 -3.68
C ALA A 19 16.42 11.94 -2.76
N ILE A 20 15.80 13.07 -3.00
CA ILE A 20 16.02 14.32 -2.27
C ILE A 20 14.84 14.65 -1.35
N LEU A 21 13.62 14.37 -1.80
CA LEU A 21 12.41 14.71 -1.08
C LEU A 21 12.23 13.83 0.17
N ASN A 22 11.73 14.44 1.25
CA ASN A 22 11.46 13.71 2.48
C ASN A 22 10.44 12.58 2.26
N SER A 23 9.40 12.81 1.47
CA SER A 23 8.41 11.78 1.12
C SER A 23 9.02 10.58 0.39
N GLU A 24 9.99 10.81 -0.49
CA GLU A 24 10.68 9.74 -1.22
C GLU A 24 11.56 8.89 -0.29
N ARG A 25 12.14 9.50 0.74
CA ARG A 25 12.99 8.81 1.72
C ARG A 25 12.20 8.11 2.81
N GLU A 26 11.10 8.69 3.25
CA GLU A 26 10.23 8.13 4.30
C GLU A 26 9.50 6.88 3.81
N HIS A 27 8.99 6.89 2.57
CA HIS A 27 8.14 5.83 2.03
C HIS A 27 8.86 4.83 1.11
N VAL A 28 10.18 4.90 1.02
CA VAL A 28 11.10 3.94 0.36
C VAL A 28 10.99 3.89 -1.16
N THR A 29 9.82 3.64 -1.74
CA THR A 29 9.66 3.37 -3.17
C THR A 29 9.08 4.49 -4.05
N PRO A 30 8.63 5.64 -3.53
CA PRO A 30 8.05 6.70 -4.36
C PRO A 30 9.01 7.20 -5.45
N TYR A 31 10.32 7.28 -5.17
CA TYR A 31 11.33 7.64 -6.16
C TYR A 31 11.37 6.64 -7.33
N ILE A 32 11.35 5.33 -7.02
CA ILE A 32 11.36 4.27 -8.04
C ILE A 32 10.08 4.34 -8.87
N ARG A 33 8.92 4.45 -8.23
CA ARG A 33 7.62 4.52 -8.90
C ARG A 33 7.52 5.74 -9.83
N LYS A 34 7.88 6.92 -9.35
CA LYS A 34 7.85 8.18 -10.10
C LYS A 34 8.72 8.12 -11.35
N ASN A 35 9.89 7.48 -11.26
CA ASN A 35 10.87 7.40 -12.34
C ASN A 35 10.75 6.11 -13.17
N SER A 36 9.71 5.32 -12.97
CA SER A 36 9.43 4.12 -13.77
C SER A 36 8.73 4.47 -15.08
N ASP A 37 8.93 3.63 -16.09
CA ASP A 37 8.28 3.75 -17.39
C ASP A 37 6.74 3.63 -17.30
N PHE A 38 6.22 2.86 -16.34
CA PHE A 38 4.79 2.79 -16.05
C PHE A 38 4.17 4.14 -15.66
N ASN A 39 4.93 5.01 -15.02
CA ASN A 39 4.50 6.37 -14.64
C ASN A 39 5.09 7.47 -15.55
N GLY A 40 5.58 7.11 -16.73
CA GLY A 40 6.15 8.06 -17.70
C GLY A 40 7.59 8.48 -17.42
N GLY A 41 8.26 7.86 -16.45
CA GLY A 41 9.69 8.02 -16.22
C GLY A 41 10.53 7.18 -17.19
N ASN A 42 11.84 7.25 -17.06
CA ASN A 42 12.78 6.54 -17.96
C ASN A 42 13.97 5.90 -17.25
N LEU A 43 14.00 5.94 -15.92
CA LEU A 43 15.12 5.38 -15.14
C LEU A 43 14.95 3.89 -14.83
N PHE A 44 13.71 3.45 -14.69
CA PHE A 44 13.40 2.07 -14.29
C PHE A 44 12.37 1.47 -15.24
N THR A 45 12.67 0.26 -15.73
CA THR A 45 11.66 -0.57 -16.39
C THR A 45 10.83 -1.27 -15.33
N SER A 46 9.53 -1.24 -15.48
CA SER A 46 8.58 -1.77 -14.53
C SER A 46 7.48 -2.60 -15.19
N LEU A 47 6.87 -3.46 -14.41
CA LEU A 47 5.71 -4.24 -14.82
C LEU A 47 4.70 -4.22 -13.67
N ASN A 48 3.46 -3.91 -13.99
CA ASN A 48 2.37 -4.08 -13.05
C ASN A 48 1.79 -5.49 -13.16
N TYR A 49 1.62 -6.16 -12.02
CA TYR A 49 0.95 -7.45 -11.95
C TYR A 49 -0.42 -7.27 -11.32
N ASP A 50 -1.43 -7.18 -12.18
CA ASP A 50 -2.79 -6.90 -11.75
C ASP A 50 -3.46 -8.12 -11.11
N CYS A 51 -4.21 -7.88 -10.06
CA CYS A 51 -5.15 -8.86 -9.53
C CYS A 51 -6.32 -9.02 -10.52
N GLN A 52 -6.73 -10.27 -10.77
CA GLN A 52 -7.85 -10.58 -11.68
C GLN A 52 -9.18 -9.95 -11.25
N SER A 53 -9.35 -9.74 -9.94
CA SER A 53 -10.54 -9.12 -9.35
C SER A 53 -10.20 -7.80 -8.69
N ASN A 54 -11.09 -6.83 -8.79
CA ASN A 54 -10.90 -5.53 -8.17
C ASN A 54 -11.29 -5.55 -6.70
N PHE A 55 -10.32 -5.75 -5.83
CA PHE A 55 -10.46 -5.66 -4.37
C PHE A 55 -9.99 -4.31 -3.80
N SER A 56 -9.85 -3.29 -4.64
CA SER A 56 -9.30 -1.99 -4.23
C SER A 56 -10.09 -1.29 -3.11
N LYS A 57 -11.34 -1.67 -2.88
CA LYS A 57 -12.15 -1.14 -1.77
C LYS A 57 -11.90 -1.84 -0.44
N ILE A 58 -11.24 -3.00 -0.45
CA ILE A 58 -10.93 -3.75 0.76
C ILE A 58 -9.63 -3.22 1.36
N ARG A 59 -9.66 -2.86 2.63
CA ARG A 59 -8.51 -2.39 3.37
C ARG A 59 -8.16 -3.39 4.47
N MET A 60 -7.01 -4.07 4.33
CA MET A 60 -6.45 -5.01 5.31
C MET A 60 -5.03 -4.57 5.67
N THR A 61 -4.91 -3.50 6.43
CA THR A 61 -3.69 -2.96 7.02
C THR A 61 -4.00 -2.58 8.47
N VAL A 62 -3.01 -2.24 9.28
CA VAL A 62 -3.21 -1.82 10.67
C VAL A 62 -2.45 -0.51 10.89
N ASP A 63 -3.09 0.59 10.54
CA ASP A 63 -2.58 1.95 10.78
C ASP A 63 -3.46 2.72 11.76
N GLU A 64 -4.76 2.37 11.82
CA GLU A 64 -5.78 3.04 12.62
C GLU A 64 -6.53 2.05 13.50
N ILE A 65 -7.19 2.56 14.56
CA ILE A 65 -7.98 1.73 15.49
C ILE A 65 -9.02 0.88 14.77
N ARG A 66 -9.70 1.42 13.75
CA ARG A 66 -10.68 0.68 12.96
C ARG A 66 -10.07 -0.46 12.15
N ASP A 67 -8.84 -0.30 11.69
CA ASP A 67 -8.11 -1.39 11.04
C ASP A 67 -7.84 -2.52 12.03
N PHE A 68 -7.41 -2.17 13.25
CA PHE A 68 -7.16 -3.15 14.31
C PHE A 68 -8.44 -3.90 14.72
N GLU A 69 -9.59 -3.20 14.82
CA GLU A 69 -10.89 -3.81 15.08
C GLU A 69 -11.23 -4.85 14.00
N LEU A 70 -11.09 -4.49 12.71
CA LEU A 70 -11.34 -5.43 11.60
C LEU A 70 -10.42 -6.64 11.65
N ILE A 71 -9.12 -6.45 11.80
CA ILE A 71 -8.16 -7.56 11.84
C ILE A 71 -8.40 -8.46 13.06
N THR A 72 -8.72 -7.89 14.22
CA THR A 72 -9.06 -8.66 15.43
C THR A 72 -10.29 -9.54 15.18
N LEU A 73 -11.33 -9.00 14.56
CA LEU A 73 -12.53 -9.75 14.19
C LEU A 73 -12.20 -10.91 13.25
N LEU A 74 -11.44 -10.64 12.18
CA LEU A 74 -11.02 -11.67 11.23
C LEU A 74 -10.24 -12.81 11.89
N ILE A 75 -9.32 -12.49 12.79
CA ILE A 75 -8.53 -13.50 13.51
C ILE A 75 -9.42 -14.31 14.46
N ASN A 76 -10.35 -13.67 15.16
CA ASN A 76 -11.25 -14.35 16.08
C ASN A 76 -12.19 -15.32 15.34
N ASP A 77 -12.70 -14.93 14.18
CA ASP A 77 -13.68 -15.74 13.43
C ASP A 77 -13.02 -16.82 12.56
N LEU A 78 -11.88 -16.53 11.96
CA LEU A 78 -11.24 -17.39 10.95
C LEU A 78 -9.88 -17.97 11.38
N GLY A 79 -9.29 -17.47 12.48
CA GLY A 79 -7.92 -17.80 12.85
C GLY A 79 -6.88 -17.07 11.98
N THR A 80 -5.60 -17.46 12.13
CA THR A 80 -4.45 -16.81 11.46
C THR A 80 -3.97 -17.51 10.19
N GLU A 81 -4.51 -18.69 9.88
CA GLU A 81 -3.98 -19.60 8.84
C GLU A 81 -4.72 -19.48 7.49
N LYS A 82 -5.59 -18.49 7.34
CA LYS A 82 -6.33 -18.27 6.10
C LYS A 82 -5.50 -17.48 5.07
N SER A 83 -5.75 -17.76 3.80
CA SER A 83 -5.19 -16.95 2.72
C SER A 83 -5.79 -15.54 2.70
N TRP A 84 -5.07 -14.60 2.10
CA TRP A 84 -5.59 -13.23 1.91
C TRP A 84 -6.94 -13.20 1.17
N LEU A 85 -7.15 -14.14 0.25
CA LEU A 85 -8.40 -14.21 -0.51
C LEU A 85 -9.59 -14.70 0.34
N GLU A 86 -9.35 -15.65 1.24
CA GLU A 86 -10.36 -16.12 2.19
C GLU A 86 -10.81 -15.00 3.11
N TYR A 87 -9.86 -14.24 3.68
CA TYR A 87 -10.19 -13.05 4.48
C TYR A 87 -10.95 -11.99 3.66
N THR A 88 -10.51 -11.74 2.43
CA THR A 88 -11.18 -10.78 1.54
C THR A 88 -12.62 -11.18 1.26
N ASN A 89 -12.86 -12.44 0.93
CA ASN A 89 -14.20 -12.97 0.67
C ASN A 89 -15.08 -12.88 1.92
N TYR A 90 -14.55 -13.18 3.10
CA TYR A 90 -15.27 -13.06 4.35
C TYR A 90 -15.66 -11.61 4.65
N ILE A 91 -14.74 -10.66 4.46
CA ILE A 91 -15.02 -9.22 4.60
C ILE A 91 -16.20 -8.79 3.70
N ILE A 92 -16.22 -9.29 2.47
CA ILE A 92 -17.30 -8.97 1.50
C ILE A 92 -18.61 -9.62 1.92
N GLN A 93 -18.58 -10.90 2.25
CA GLN A 93 -19.77 -11.69 2.61
C GLN A 93 -20.46 -11.13 3.84
N GLU A 94 -19.70 -10.75 4.87
CA GLU A 94 -20.22 -10.23 6.14
C GLU A 94 -20.35 -8.69 6.15
N ASP A 95 -20.18 -8.02 5.00
CA ASP A 95 -20.25 -6.55 4.86
C ASP A 95 -19.35 -5.78 5.86
N LEU A 96 -18.18 -6.34 6.17
CA LEU A 96 -17.25 -5.77 7.14
C LEU A 96 -16.45 -4.57 6.60
N VAL A 97 -16.52 -4.32 5.29
CA VAL A 97 -15.87 -3.16 4.64
C VAL A 97 -16.21 -1.84 5.35
N LYS A 98 -17.43 -1.74 5.88
CA LYS A 98 -17.92 -0.53 6.58
C LYS A 98 -17.16 -0.17 7.86
N ILE A 99 -16.41 -1.11 8.45
CA ILE A 99 -15.64 -0.88 9.69
C ILE A 99 -14.58 0.19 9.46
N ASN A 100 -13.85 0.12 8.34
CA ASN A 100 -12.70 0.99 8.06
C ASN A 100 -12.72 1.72 6.69
N ASN A 101 -13.83 1.67 5.94
CA ASN A 101 -13.93 2.28 4.62
C ASN A 101 -13.88 3.82 4.59
N LYS A 102 -14.04 4.47 5.76
CA LYS A 102 -13.95 5.93 5.89
C LYS A 102 -12.50 6.43 6.09
N ILE A 103 -11.56 5.52 6.30
CA ILE A 103 -10.14 5.88 6.46
C ILE A 103 -9.58 6.32 5.11
N ILE A 104 -8.95 7.49 5.09
CA ILE A 104 -8.31 8.02 3.89
C ILE A 104 -7.07 7.18 3.59
N ARG A 105 -7.02 6.60 2.38
CA ARG A 105 -5.85 5.84 1.93
C ARG A 105 -4.65 6.74 1.76
N ASN A 106 -3.48 6.23 2.13
CA ASN A 106 -2.20 6.92 1.95
C ASN A 106 -2.15 8.31 2.62
N GLU A 107 -2.91 8.54 3.68
CA GLU A 107 -2.96 9.84 4.37
C GLU A 107 -1.55 10.28 4.81
N GLY A 108 -0.73 9.36 5.34
CA GLY A 108 0.67 9.64 5.69
C GLY A 108 1.49 10.14 4.50
N PHE A 109 1.40 9.44 3.36
CA PHE A 109 2.09 9.85 2.14
C PHE A 109 1.60 11.20 1.61
N ILE A 110 0.29 11.45 1.64
CA ILE A 110 -0.28 12.75 1.25
C ILE A 110 0.23 13.88 2.16
N LYS A 111 0.38 13.63 3.45
CA LYS A 111 0.97 14.57 4.41
C LYS A 111 2.45 14.84 4.10
N SER A 112 3.24 13.79 3.83
CA SER A 112 4.65 13.93 3.45
C SER A 112 4.83 14.76 2.17
N LEU A 113 3.99 14.53 1.14
CA LEU A 113 4.02 15.33 -0.09
C LEU A 113 3.73 16.83 0.16
N LYS A 114 2.81 17.13 1.07
CA LYS A 114 2.53 18.54 1.44
C LYS A 114 3.70 19.20 2.15
N ASN A 115 4.45 18.44 2.94
CA ASN A 115 5.64 18.93 3.62
C ASN A 115 6.77 19.21 2.64
N ASP A 116 6.93 18.41 1.57
CA ASP A 116 7.94 18.65 0.52
C ASP A 116 7.73 19.98 -0.20
N VAL A 117 6.48 20.46 -0.31
CA VAL A 117 6.16 21.73 -0.99
C VAL A 117 6.39 22.95 -0.08
N ASN A 118 6.34 22.77 1.24
CA ASN A 118 6.41 23.86 2.22
C ASN A 118 7.81 23.97 2.89
N GLY A 119 8.77 23.16 2.53
CA GLY A 119 10.15 23.13 3.01
C GLY A 119 11.13 23.59 1.96
#